data_6b12ff8587c312db10f3c5c2697a7bd7
#
_entry.id   6b12ff8587c312db10f3c5c2697a7bd7
#
_cell.length_a   1.000
_cell.length_b   1.000
_cell.length_c   1.000
_cell.angle_alpha   90.00
_cell.angle_beta   90.00
_cell.angle_gamma   90.00
#
_symmetry.space_group_name_H-M   'P 1'
#
loop_
_entity.id
_entity.type
_entity.pdbx_description
1 polymer ?
#
loop_
_entity_poly.entity_id
_entity_poly.type
_entity_poly.pdbx_seq_one_letter_code
_entity_poly.pdbx_strand_id
1 'polypeptide(L)'
;MINSLKIDAGEFEKITPLTLDGAVPWNENARYVKNEKVGGDPYHCAGLYYMQEPSAACVAPKAEAKRGERVLDLCAAPGGKTVALAAAMQGEGILVCNEPVRARAQILLSNIERSGVKNAVVLNAYPEEICDYFTEYFDKIVADAPCSGEGMFRKNAEEARREWSEENVSLCAARQQKILDSAAKMLA
;
A
#
# COMPACT_ATOMS: atom_id res chain seq x y z
N MET A 1 -5.40 -8.33 -5.81
CA MET A 1 -6.10 -7.04 -6.08
C MET A 1 -5.87 -6.65 -7.52
N ILE A 2 -6.94 -6.48 -8.26
CA ILE A 2 -6.96 -6.08 -9.69
C ILE A 2 -6.69 -4.57 -9.76
N ASN A 3 -5.91 -4.16 -10.74
CA ASN A 3 -5.56 -2.76 -10.95
C ASN A 3 -6.58 -2.09 -11.88
N SER A 4 -7.58 -1.44 -11.33
CA SER A 4 -8.65 -0.80 -12.11
C SER A 4 -8.22 0.44 -12.91
N LEU A 5 -6.95 0.91 -12.77
CA LEU A 5 -6.37 1.88 -13.71
C LEU A 5 -6.08 1.28 -15.09
N LYS A 6 -5.97 -0.04 -15.18
CA LYS A 6 -5.56 -0.75 -16.41
C LYS A 6 -6.61 -1.68 -16.97
N ILE A 7 -7.44 -2.29 -16.11
CA ILE A 7 -8.41 -3.30 -16.54
C ILE A 7 -9.59 -3.37 -15.56
N ASP A 8 -10.77 -3.54 -16.09
CA ASP A 8 -11.97 -3.85 -15.31
C ASP A 8 -11.88 -5.25 -14.67
N ALA A 9 -12.50 -5.42 -13.49
CA ALA A 9 -12.44 -6.69 -12.76
C ALA A 9 -13.07 -7.84 -13.55
N GLY A 10 -14.20 -7.61 -14.20
CA GLY A 10 -14.90 -8.63 -15.00
C GLY A 10 -14.13 -9.00 -16.28
N GLU A 11 -13.39 -8.06 -16.86
CA GLU A 11 -12.50 -8.34 -18.00
C GLU A 11 -11.26 -9.13 -17.54
N PHE A 12 -10.66 -8.74 -16.41
CA PHE A 12 -9.52 -9.47 -15.84
C PHE A 12 -9.88 -10.94 -15.54
N GLU A 13 -11.06 -11.21 -14.97
CA GLU A 13 -11.52 -12.56 -14.65
C GLU A 13 -11.62 -13.47 -15.88
N LYS A 14 -11.89 -12.90 -17.07
CA LYS A 14 -12.00 -13.67 -18.32
C LYS A 14 -10.65 -14.07 -18.91
N ILE A 15 -9.59 -13.28 -18.62
CA ILE A 15 -8.28 -13.47 -19.26
C ILE A 15 -7.21 -14.02 -18.32
N THR A 16 -7.43 -13.92 -17.00
CA THR A 16 -6.41 -14.33 -16.01
C THR A 16 -6.18 -15.84 -16.02
N PRO A 17 -4.91 -16.30 -15.99
CA PRO A 17 -4.61 -17.71 -15.78
C PRO A 17 -4.74 -18.15 -14.32
N LEU A 18 -4.96 -17.21 -13.39
CA LEU A 18 -5.02 -17.48 -11.97
C LEU A 18 -6.31 -18.19 -11.56
N THR A 19 -6.23 -19.15 -10.65
CA THR A 19 -7.41 -19.80 -10.06
C THR A 19 -8.00 -18.91 -8.99
N LEU A 20 -9.05 -18.19 -9.34
CA LEU A 20 -9.76 -17.29 -8.42
C LEU A 20 -10.70 -18.09 -7.51
N ASP A 21 -10.72 -17.75 -6.22
CA ASP A 21 -11.52 -18.41 -5.18
C ASP A 21 -12.48 -17.42 -4.49
N GLY A 22 -13.24 -16.71 -5.31
CA GLY A 22 -14.27 -15.77 -4.86
C GLY A 22 -13.77 -14.34 -4.63
N ALA A 23 -14.73 -13.45 -4.40
CA ALA A 23 -14.48 -12.03 -4.14
C ALA A 23 -14.09 -11.77 -2.68
N VAL A 24 -13.25 -10.76 -2.46
CA VAL A 24 -12.96 -10.24 -1.12
C VAL A 24 -14.07 -9.27 -0.72
N PRO A 25 -14.85 -9.53 0.36
CA PRO A 25 -16.11 -8.81 0.62
C PRO A 25 -15.98 -7.30 0.81
N TRP A 26 -14.81 -6.82 1.21
CA TRP A 26 -14.56 -5.39 1.52
C TRP A 26 -13.83 -4.65 0.39
N ASN A 27 -13.57 -5.32 -0.75
CA ASN A 27 -12.92 -4.65 -1.88
C ASN A 27 -13.38 -5.30 -3.19
N GLU A 28 -14.18 -4.58 -3.96
CA GLU A 28 -14.75 -5.04 -5.23
C GLU A 28 -13.70 -5.44 -6.28
N ASN A 29 -12.49 -4.86 -6.20
CA ASN A 29 -11.37 -5.17 -7.09
C ASN A 29 -10.44 -6.26 -6.54
N ALA A 30 -10.78 -6.92 -5.45
CA ALA A 30 -9.96 -7.99 -4.89
C ALA A 30 -10.61 -9.37 -5.02
N ARG A 31 -9.77 -10.36 -5.31
CA ARG A 31 -10.15 -11.78 -5.39
C ARG A 31 -9.21 -12.61 -4.56
N TYR A 32 -9.75 -13.65 -3.93
CA TYR A 32 -8.92 -14.70 -3.36
C TYR A 32 -8.27 -15.51 -4.48
N VAL A 33 -7.02 -15.93 -4.27
CA VAL A 33 -6.25 -16.75 -5.23
C VAL A 33 -5.68 -17.95 -4.50
N LYS A 34 -5.79 -19.14 -5.10
CA LYS A 34 -5.25 -20.39 -4.53
C LYS A 34 -3.75 -20.51 -4.84
N ASN A 35 -2.90 -20.34 -3.81
CA ASN A 35 -1.48 -20.74 -3.72
C ASN A 35 -0.68 -20.76 -5.04
N GLU A 36 -0.74 -19.70 -5.83
CA GLU A 36 -0.08 -19.64 -7.13
C GLU A 36 1.20 -18.80 -7.07
N LYS A 37 2.25 -19.28 -7.76
CA LYS A 37 3.48 -18.51 -7.96
C LYS A 37 3.29 -17.56 -9.14
N VAL A 38 3.21 -16.26 -8.85
CA VAL A 38 2.92 -15.22 -9.86
C VAL A 38 4.16 -14.53 -10.45
N GLY A 39 5.36 -14.89 -9.99
CA GLY A 39 6.60 -14.18 -10.38
C GLY A 39 6.93 -14.17 -11.87
N GLY A 40 6.42 -15.12 -12.64
CA GLY A 40 6.59 -15.20 -14.10
C GLY A 40 5.32 -14.88 -14.90
N ASP A 41 4.24 -14.47 -14.24
CA ASP A 41 2.99 -14.17 -14.93
C ASP A 41 3.09 -12.86 -15.72
N PRO A 42 2.85 -12.87 -17.06
CA PRO A 42 2.88 -11.66 -17.88
C PRO A 42 1.92 -10.56 -17.40
N TYR A 43 0.76 -10.92 -16.88
CA TYR A 43 -0.22 -9.95 -16.38
C TYR A 43 0.24 -9.29 -15.07
N HIS A 44 0.96 -10.04 -14.22
CA HIS A 44 1.63 -9.45 -13.06
C HIS A 44 2.74 -8.49 -13.50
N CYS A 45 3.58 -8.89 -14.44
CA CYS A 45 4.64 -8.06 -15.00
C CYS A 45 4.09 -6.78 -15.68
N ALA A 46 2.95 -6.89 -16.35
CA ALA A 46 2.23 -5.76 -16.93
C ALA A 46 1.49 -4.89 -15.92
N GLY A 47 1.48 -5.27 -14.63
CA GLY A 47 0.83 -4.51 -13.55
C GLY A 47 -0.70 -4.51 -13.60
N LEU A 48 -1.33 -5.54 -14.20
CA LEU A 48 -2.79 -5.67 -14.22
C LEU A 48 -3.35 -6.06 -12.85
N TYR A 49 -2.54 -6.60 -11.98
CA TYR A 49 -2.89 -6.91 -10.60
C TYR A 49 -1.70 -6.83 -9.65
N TYR A 50 -2.00 -6.75 -8.36
CA TYR A 50 -1.03 -6.75 -7.27
C TYR A 50 -1.39 -7.86 -6.26
N MET A 51 -0.41 -8.70 -5.91
CA MET A 51 -0.60 -9.71 -4.84
C MET A 51 -0.53 -9.04 -3.49
N GLN A 52 -1.61 -9.15 -2.73
CA GLN A 52 -1.76 -8.49 -1.44
C GLN A 52 -2.51 -9.40 -0.46
N GLU A 53 -2.20 -9.27 0.82
CA GLU A 53 -2.98 -9.91 1.87
C GLU A 53 -4.43 -9.39 1.83
N PRO A 54 -5.45 -10.25 1.90
CA PRO A 54 -6.85 -9.81 1.86
C PRO A 54 -7.19 -8.75 2.91
N SER A 55 -6.67 -8.90 4.14
CA SER A 55 -6.85 -7.90 5.21
C SER A 55 -6.29 -6.52 4.84
N ALA A 56 -5.13 -6.46 4.17
CA ALA A 56 -4.54 -5.21 3.71
C ALA A 56 -5.33 -4.56 2.56
N ALA A 57 -6.12 -5.34 1.82
CA ALA A 57 -6.96 -4.84 0.73
C ALA A 57 -8.15 -3.99 1.22
N CYS A 58 -8.45 -3.95 2.53
CA CYS A 58 -9.50 -3.08 3.08
C CYS A 58 -9.08 -1.60 3.20
N VAL A 59 -7.79 -1.30 3.21
CA VAL A 59 -7.27 0.04 3.55
C VAL A 59 -7.74 1.09 2.54
N ALA A 60 -7.57 0.84 1.25
CA ALA A 60 -7.95 1.82 0.23
C ALA A 60 -9.46 2.09 0.18
N PRO A 61 -10.36 1.07 0.22
CA PRO A 61 -11.80 1.32 0.36
C PRO A 61 -12.16 2.12 1.61
N LYS A 62 -11.47 1.89 2.74
CA LYS A 62 -11.72 2.63 3.99
C LYS A 62 -11.15 4.05 3.98
N ALA A 63 -10.09 4.29 3.26
CA ALA A 63 -9.54 5.64 3.07
C ALA A 63 -10.49 6.52 2.24
N GLU A 64 -11.34 5.92 1.40
CA GLU A 64 -12.30 6.64 0.56
C GLU A 64 -11.66 7.78 -0.25
N ALA A 65 -10.45 7.53 -0.77
CA ALA A 65 -9.76 8.52 -1.58
C ALA A 65 -10.55 8.83 -2.86
N LYS A 66 -10.65 10.11 -3.20
CA LYS A 66 -11.46 10.59 -4.30
C LYS A 66 -10.60 11.28 -5.36
N ARG A 67 -11.17 11.42 -6.55
CA ARG A 67 -10.56 12.19 -7.64
C ARG A 67 -10.28 13.63 -7.20
N GLY A 68 -9.12 14.14 -7.56
CA GLY A 68 -8.71 15.52 -7.30
C GLY A 68 -8.17 15.78 -5.89
N GLU A 69 -8.27 14.83 -4.96
CA GLU A 69 -7.72 14.97 -3.61
C GLU A 69 -6.19 14.91 -3.58
N ARG A 70 -5.62 15.50 -2.54
CA ARG A 70 -4.21 15.38 -2.15
C ARG A 70 -4.11 14.29 -1.08
N VAL A 71 -3.59 13.14 -1.47
CA VAL A 71 -3.53 11.96 -0.60
C VAL A 71 -2.08 11.63 -0.27
N LEU A 72 -1.81 11.30 1.00
CA LEU A 72 -0.51 10.83 1.45
C LEU A 72 -0.60 9.35 1.88
N ASP A 73 0.26 8.50 1.32
CA ASP A 73 0.58 7.18 1.84
C ASP A 73 1.94 7.29 2.56
N LEU A 74 1.90 7.42 3.90
CA LEU A 74 3.06 7.86 4.69
C LEU A 74 4.10 6.77 4.93
N CYS A 75 3.70 5.49 4.88
CA CYS A 75 4.56 4.31 5.03
C CYS A 75 4.27 3.32 3.88
N ALA A 76 4.50 3.77 2.65
CA ALA A 76 3.90 3.22 1.43
C ALA A 76 4.47 1.88 0.95
N ALA A 77 5.76 1.59 1.20
CA ALA A 77 6.39 0.40 0.62
C ALA A 77 5.77 -0.91 1.15
N PRO A 78 5.62 -1.90 0.29
CA PRO A 78 6.10 -2.02 -1.10
C PRO A 78 5.16 -1.43 -2.18
N GLY A 79 4.01 -0.80 -1.85
CA GLY A 79 3.17 -0.07 -2.80
C GLY A 79 1.79 -0.66 -3.08
N GLY A 80 1.41 -1.76 -2.44
CA GLY A 80 0.10 -2.38 -2.70
C GLY A 80 -1.09 -1.49 -2.29
N LYS A 81 -0.97 -0.76 -1.16
CA LYS A 81 -1.97 0.22 -0.72
C LYS A 81 -1.95 1.46 -1.61
N THR A 82 -0.77 1.93 -1.96
CA THR A 82 -0.54 3.04 -2.89
C THR A 82 -1.23 2.83 -4.24
N VAL A 83 -1.05 1.66 -4.85
CA VAL A 83 -1.72 1.32 -6.13
C VAL A 83 -3.23 1.30 -5.99
N ALA A 84 -3.74 0.79 -4.86
CA ALA A 84 -5.18 0.79 -4.58
C ALA A 84 -5.75 2.20 -4.36
N LEU A 85 -5.01 3.09 -3.68
CA LEU A 85 -5.36 4.50 -3.53
C LEU A 85 -5.37 5.22 -4.88
N ALA A 86 -4.32 5.04 -5.69
CA ALA A 86 -4.24 5.60 -7.04
C ALA A 86 -5.42 5.15 -7.92
N ALA A 87 -5.81 3.87 -7.82
CA ALA A 87 -6.96 3.32 -8.53
C ALA A 87 -8.27 3.99 -8.09
N ALA A 88 -8.47 4.22 -6.79
CA ALA A 88 -9.63 4.94 -6.26
C ALA A 88 -9.66 6.41 -6.75
N MET A 89 -8.50 7.06 -6.81
CA MET A 89 -8.35 8.42 -7.33
C MET A 89 -8.47 8.50 -8.87
N GLN A 90 -8.44 7.39 -9.57
CA GLN A 90 -8.52 7.28 -11.04
C GLN A 90 -7.49 8.15 -11.78
N GLY A 91 -6.31 8.31 -11.19
CA GLY A 91 -5.20 9.07 -11.75
C GLY A 91 -5.36 10.59 -11.69
N GLU A 92 -6.32 11.10 -10.92
CA GLU A 92 -6.56 12.54 -10.71
C GLU A 92 -6.11 12.96 -9.30
N GLY A 93 -5.76 14.25 -9.12
CA GLY A 93 -5.21 14.77 -7.87
C GLY A 93 -3.72 14.46 -7.71
N ILE A 94 -3.24 14.43 -6.47
CA ILE A 94 -1.84 14.15 -6.13
C ILE A 94 -1.79 13.02 -5.08
N LEU A 95 -1.03 11.97 -5.36
CA LEU A 95 -0.71 10.91 -4.42
C LEU A 95 0.76 10.98 -4.03
N VAL A 96 1.05 11.42 -2.82
CA VAL A 96 2.41 11.40 -2.26
C VAL A 96 2.62 10.08 -1.52
N CYS A 97 3.72 9.39 -1.83
CA CYS A 97 4.02 8.07 -1.29
C CYS A 97 5.39 8.11 -0.64
N ASN A 98 5.47 7.94 0.66
CA ASN A 98 6.72 8.04 1.39
C ASN A 98 7.22 6.69 1.92
N GLU A 99 8.53 6.49 1.85
CA GLU A 99 9.22 5.35 2.48
C GLU A 99 10.62 5.79 2.90
N PRO A 100 10.96 5.77 4.20
CA PRO A 100 12.27 6.26 4.68
C PRO A 100 13.44 5.33 4.30
N VAL A 101 13.20 4.04 4.09
CA VAL A 101 14.25 3.09 3.72
C VAL A 101 14.47 3.10 2.21
N ARG A 102 15.62 3.60 1.74
CA ARG A 102 15.94 3.79 0.32
C ARG A 102 15.69 2.56 -0.55
N ALA A 103 16.13 1.39 -0.11
CA ALA A 103 15.94 0.15 -0.89
C ALA A 103 14.44 -0.19 -1.05
N ARG A 104 13.63 0.07 -0.02
CA ARG A 104 12.17 -0.13 -0.08
C ARG A 104 11.49 0.95 -0.92
N ALA A 105 11.97 2.19 -0.88
CA ALA A 105 11.48 3.27 -1.73
C ALA A 105 11.71 2.97 -3.22
N GLN A 106 12.82 2.33 -3.59
CA GLN A 106 13.07 1.88 -4.95
C GLN A 106 12.09 0.78 -5.40
N ILE A 107 11.75 -0.16 -4.51
CA ILE A 107 10.73 -1.19 -4.76
C ILE A 107 9.36 -0.52 -4.94
N LEU A 108 9.02 0.43 -4.09
CA LEU A 108 7.79 1.21 -4.18
C LEU A 108 7.68 1.92 -5.54
N LEU A 109 8.73 2.64 -5.95
CA LEU A 109 8.80 3.33 -7.24
C LEU A 109 8.56 2.37 -8.40
N SER A 110 9.29 1.25 -8.44
CA SER A 110 9.14 0.22 -9.48
C SER A 110 7.71 -0.34 -9.54
N ASN A 111 7.05 -0.56 -8.40
CA ASN A 111 5.68 -1.03 -8.36
C ASN A 111 4.67 0.02 -8.85
N ILE A 112 4.89 1.30 -8.52
CA ILE A 112 4.08 2.44 -8.99
C ILE A 112 4.17 2.56 -10.51
N GLU A 113 5.39 2.55 -11.07
CA GLU A 113 5.65 2.61 -12.51
C GLU A 113 5.02 1.42 -13.24
N ARG A 114 5.29 0.21 -12.75
CA ARG A 114 4.71 -1.03 -13.31
C ARG A 114 3.17 -1.00 -13.32
N SER A 115 2.57 -0.42 -12.28
CA SER A 115 1.12 -0.31 -12.16
C SER A 115 0.52 0.82 -13.01
N GLY A 116 1.34 1.67 -13.63
CA GLY A 116 0.89 2.76 -14.52
C GLY A 116 0.26 3.93 -13.78
N VAL A 117 0.62 4.14 -12.51
CA VAL A 117 0.16 5.28 -11.73
C VAL A 117 0.85 6.56 -12.23
N LYS A 118 0.07 7.57 -12.62
CA LYS A 118 0.59 8.80 -13.27
C LYS A 118 0.66 10.00 -12.34
N ASN A 119 -0.13 9.99 -11.27
CA ASN A 119 -0.30 11.11 -10.34
C ASN A 119 0.41 10.90 -9.00
N ALA A 120 1.42 10.02 -8.95
CA ALA A 120 2.18 9.72 -7.74
C ALA A 120 3.54 10.41 -7.72
N VAL A 121 3.94 10.86 -6.53
CA VAL A 121 5.29 11.34 -6.20
C VAL A 121 5.85 10.47 -5.10
N VAL A 122 7.02 9.87 -5.32
CA VAL A 122 7.70 9.03 -4.32
C VAL A 122 8.74 9.87 -3.56
N LEU A 123 8.61 9.89 -2.24
CA LEU A 123 9.56 10.51 -1.33
C LEU A 123 10.35 9.43 -0.59
N ASN A 124 11.60 9.76 -0.27
CA ASN A 124 12.45 8.92 0.56
C ASN A 124 12.97 9.78 1.73
N ALA A 125 12.13 9.96 2.75
CA ALA A 125 12.38 10.82 3.90
C ALA A 125 11.71 10.27 5.16
N TYR A 126 12.15 10.71 6.32
CA TYR A 126 11.42 10.42 7.55
C TYR A 126 10.15 11.28 7.66
N PRO A 127 9.06 10.79 8.28
CA PRO A 127 7.82 11.56 8.45
C PRO A 127 8.02 12.94 9.08
N GLU A 128 8.96 13.05 10.01
CA GLU A 128 9.30 14.30 10.69
C GLU A 128 9.92 15.33 9.74
N GLU A 129 10.67 14.87 8.73
CA GLU A 129 11.30 15.74 7.74
C GLU A 129 10.30 16.33 6.76
N ILE A 130 9.29 15.54 6.37
CA ILE A 130 8.30 15.99 5.38
C ILE A 130 7.18 16.82 5.98
N CYS A 131 6.88 16.68 7.27
CA CYS A 131 5.78 17.40 7.89
C CYS A 131 5.99 18.92 7.90
N ASP A 132 7.23 19.39 7.91
CA ASP A 132 7.55 20.83 7.86
C ASP A 132 7.25 21.48 6.49
N TYR A 133 7.22 20.66 5.42
CA TYR A 133 6.92 21.11 4.07
C TYR A 133 5.43 21.01 3.69
N PHE A 134 4.68 20.16 4.37
CA PHE A 134 3.30 19.81 4.01
C PHE A 134 2.30 20.07 5.15
N THR A 135 2.51 21.12 5.96
CA THR A 135 1.59 21.47 7.05
C THR A 135 0.18 21.74 6.51
N GLU A 136 -0.83 21.07 7.09
CA GLU A 136 -2.25 21.19 6.71
C GLU A 136 -2.47 21.08 5.18
N TYR A 137 -1.78 20.14 4.53
CA TYR A 137 -1.78 20.07 3.07
C TYR A 137 -2.66 18.94 2.52
N PHE A 138 -2.66 17.77 3.16
CA PHE A 138 -3.33 16.59 2.62
C PHE A 138 -4.79 16.49 3.06
N ASP A 139 -5.66 16.18 2.11
CA ASP A 139 -7.07 15.91 2.37
C ASP A 139 -7.26 14.54 3.05
N LYS A 140 -6.33 13.60 2.81
CA LYS A 140 -6.30 12.25 3.41
C LYS A 140 -4.88 11.76 3.64
N ILE A 141 -4.69 11.06 4.74
CA ILE A 141 -3.42 10.40 5.06
C ILE A 141 -3.67 8.94 5.44
N VAL A 142 -2.96 8.04 4.80
CA VAL A 142 -2.88 6.63 5.16
C VAL A 142 -1.51 6.38 5.82
N ALA A 143 -1.51 5.84 7.04
CA ALA A 143 -0.32 5.51 7.79
C ALA A 143 -0.36 4.04 8.22
N ASP A 144 0.10 3.13 7.35
CA ASP A 144 0.38 1.74 7.71
C ASP A 144 1.77 1.64 8.33
N ALA A 145 1.87 2.15 9.56
CA ALA A 145 3.13 2.33 10.26
C ALA A 145 3.80 1.00 10.62
N PRO A 146 5.14 0.94 10.68
CA PRO A 146 5.87 -0.24 11.09
C PRO A 146 5.40 -0.77 12.44
N CYS A 147 5.22 -2.10 12.54
CA CYS A 147 4.82 -2.80 13.75
C CYS A 147 5.85 -3.86 14.14
N SER A 148 5.65 -4.49 15.29
CA SER A 148 6.50 -5.55 15.86
C SER A 148 6.37 -6.91 15.16
N GLY A 149 5.56 -7.00 14.12
CA GLY A 149 5.54 -8.14 13.19
C GLY A 149 4.72 -9.34 13.64
N GLU A 150 3.81 -9.23 14.61
CA GLU A 150 2.96 -10.35 15.08
C GLU A 150 2.17 -11.00 13.94
N GLY A 151 1.75 -10.24 12.94
CA GLY A 151 1.12 -10.79 11.74
C GLY A 151 2.00 -11.74 10.93
N MET A 152 3.31 -11.69 11.11
CA MET A 152 4.28 -12.54 10.41
C MET A 152 4.39 -13.94 11.01
N PHE A 153 3.94 -14.18 12.25
CA PHE A 153 3.94 -15.52 12.85
C PHE A 153 3.21 -16.56 11.99
N ARG A 154 2.21 -16.15 11.22
CA ARG A 154 1.50 -17.01 10.28
C ARG A 154 2.28 -17.31 8.99
N LYS A 155 3.13 -16.37 8.55
CA LYS A 155 3.83 -16.43 7.25
C LYS A 155 5.26 -16.94 7.38
N ASN A 156 5.98 -16.46 8.38
CA ASN A 156 7.39 -16.79 8.66
C ASN A 156 7.63 -16.81 10.18
N ALA A 157 7.17 -17.89 10.83
CA ALA A 157 7.19 -18.02 12.28
C ALA A 157 8.60 -17.99 12.89
N GLU A 158 9.61 -18.49 12.18
CA GLU A 158 10.98 -18.53 12.71
C GLU A 158 11.60 -17.14 12.76
N GLU A 159 11.48 -16.36 11.69
CA GLU A 159 11.98 -14.99 11.63
C GLU A 159 11.22 -14.10 12.61
N ALA A 160 9.88 -14.20 12.61
CA ALA A 160 9.04 -13.47 13.54
C ALA A 160 9.39 -13.72 15.01
N ARG A 161 9.71 -14.97 15.39
CA ARG A 161 10.15 -15.30 16.76
C ARG A 161 11.52 -14.73 17.11
N ARG A 162 12.42 -14.58 16.15
CA ARG A 162 13.75 -13.98 16.39
C ARG A 162 13.68 -12.49 16.62
N GLU A 163 12.77 -11.82 15.91
CA GLU A 163 12.65 -10.36 15.94
C GLU A 163 11.69 -9.86 17.02
N TRP A 164 10.75 -10.72 17.46
CA TRP A 164 9.76 -10.33 18.45
C TRP A 164 10.32 -10.27 19.87
N SER A 165 10.06 -9.17 20.54
CA SER A 165 10.30 -9.00 21.98
C SER A 165 9.36 -7.94 22.54
N GLU A 166 9.09 -7.94 23.82
CA GLU A 166 8.28 -6.90 24.49
C GLU A 166 8.92 -5.51 24.34
N GLU A 167 10.25 -5.46 24.32
CA GLU A 167 10.99 -4.22 24.06
C GLU A 167 10.72 -3.72 22.62
N ASN A 168 10.78 -4.60 21.63
CA ASN A 168 10.48 -4.25 20.23
C ASN A 168 9.03 -3.78 20.05
N VAL A 169 8.06 -4.39 20.75
CA VAL A 169 6.67 -3.91 20.79
C VAL A 169 6.60 -2.46 21.30
N SER A 170 7.26 -2.18 22.42
CA SER A 170 7.30 -0.84 23.01
C SER A 170 7.96 0.19 22.09
N LEU A 171 9.08 -0.17 21.44
CA LEU A 171 9.79 0.67 20.48
C LEU A 171 8.94 0.96 19.26
N CYS A 172 8.23 -0.05 18.75
CA CYS A 172 7.30 0.13 17.62
C CYS A 172 6.14 1.06 17.99
N ALA A 173 5.54 0.91 19.18
CA ALA A 173 4.48 1.78 19.66
C ALA A 173 4.94 3.25 19.75
N ALA A 174 6.13 3.50 20.31
CA ALA A 174 6.69 4.84 20.38
C ALA A 174 6.99 5.44 18.99
N ARG A 175 7.44 4.62 18.04
CA ARG A 175 7.64 5.02 16.64
C ARG A 175 6.32 5.37 15.95
N GLN A 176 5.30 4.53 16.13
CA GLN A 176 3.96 4.77 15.57
C GLN A 176 3.38 6.09 16.07
N GLN A 177 3.53 6.41 17.36
CA GLN A 177 3.09 7.68 17.91
C GLN A 177 3.74 8.86 17.20
N LYS A 178 5.06 8.85 16.99
CA LYS A 178 5.76 9.93 16.27
C LYS A 178 5.29 10.08 14.82
N ILE A 179 5.04 8.94 14.14
CA ILE A 179 4.51 8.94 12.78
C ILE A 179 3.11 9.59 12.73
N LEU A 180 2.25 9.23 13.70
CA LEU A 180 0.91 9.81 13.80
C LEU A 180 0.93 11.29 14.17
N ASP A 181 1.84 11.71 15.04
CA ASP A 181 2.02 13.15 15.39
C ASP A 181 2.45 13.96 14.15
N SER A 182 3.33 13.40 13.30
CA SER A 182 3.71 14.01 12.03
C SER A 182 2.53 14.02 11.04
N ALA A 183 1.80 12.92 10.93
CA ALA A 183 0.62 12.82 10.07
C ALA A 183 -0.45 13.87 10.45
N ALA A 184 -0.71 14.03 11.75
CA ALA A 184 -1.69 14.98 12.24
C ALA A 184 -1.38 16.45 11.86
N LYS A 185 -0.09 16.81 11.78
CA LYS A 185 0.33 18.15 11.33
C LYS A 185 0.13 18.37 9.82
N MET A 186 0.15 17.31 9.05
CA MET A 186 0.05 17.37 7.58
C MET A 186 -1.40 17.27 7.08
N LEU A 187 -2.34 16.85 7.93
CA LEU A 187 -3.76 16.73 7.58
C LEU A 187 -4.43 18.11 7.57
N ALA A 188 -5.16 18.42 6.48
CA ALA A 188 -5.90 19.65 6.29
C ALA A 188 -7.26 19.68 7.00
#